data_9d90cbd7fe4c877796ff32614fb53220
#
_entry.id   9d90cbd7fe4c877796ff32614fb53220
#
_cell.length_a   1.000
_cell.length_b   1.000
_cell.length_c   1.000
_cell.angle_alpha   90.00
_cell.angle_beta   90.00
_cell.angle_gamma   90.00
#
_symmetry.space_group_name_H-M   'P 1'
#
loop_
_entity.id
_entity.type
_entity.pdbx_description
1 polymer ?
#
loop_
_entity_poly.entity_id
_entity_poly.type
_entity_poly.pdbx_seq_one_letter_code
_entity_poly.pdbx_strand_id
1 'polypeptide(L)'
;MTAKLSFQPTSPRSVLNVYTFLLSREASPLWFVNPKGTPDKAVPEQYHLTEGGYQAQRLILLRIESVILRTLGFNTHVALPHTITLTYLQTLGVSSAAVAKRAFEHLNSGLLSPQLLYVTHQPNALAVASIYLAAREEGVKLVDGDWWEVFDVDREDLGFLVVAMQSMEGFARAEIEKWKGRILPLDIEQVDSEIERRQMLEAGE
;
A
#
# COMPACT_ATOMS: atom_id res chain seq x y z
N MET A 1 -7.46 12.91 -3.94
CA MET A 1 -8.09 11.69 -4.51
C MET A 1 -8.66 10.77 -3.43
N THR A 2 -7.89 10.22 -2.53
CA THR A 2 -8.38 9.26 -1.51
C THR A 2 -9.63 9.74 -0.76
N ALA A 3 -9.67 11.00 -0.31
CA ALA A 3 -10.84 11.55 0.37
C ALA A 3 -12.12 11.58 -0.50
N LYS A 4 -11.98 11.72 -1.81
CA LYS A 4 -13.11 11.66 -2.75
C LYS A 4 -13.61 10.23 -2.94
N LEU A 5 -12.69 9.26 -2.97
CA LEU A 5 -13.01 7.84 -3.13
C LEU A 5 -13.63 7.23 -1.88
N SER A 6 -13.21 7.66 -0.70
CA SER A 6 -13.72 7.18 0.59
C SER A 6 -15.02 7.88 1.03
N PHE A 7 -15.61 8.71 0.18
CA PHE A 7 -16.80 9.52 0.49
C PHE A 7 -16.64 10.42 1.74
N GLN A 8 -15.41 10.76 2.09
CA GLN A 8 -15.06 11.68 3.17
C GLN A 8 -14.47 12.96 2.55
N PRO A 9 -15.30 13.89 2.08
CA PRO A 9 -14.81 15.07 1.39
C PRO A 9 -13.93 15.92 2.31
N THR A 10 -12.73 16.20 1.85
CA THR A 10 -11.77 17.06 2.56
C THR A 10 -11.49 18.28 1.70
N SER A 11 -11.47 19.47 2.31
CA SER A 11 -11.22 20.69 1.57
C SER A 11 -9.78 20.72 1.04
N PRO A 12 -9.52 21.21 -0.18
CA PRO A 12 -8.15 21.37 -0.69
C PRO A 12 -7.27 22.21 0.23
N ARG A 13 -7.84 23.23 0.90
CA ARG A 13 -7.12 24.08 1.86
C ARG A 13 -6.64 23.27 3.07
N SER A 14 -7.48 22.41 3.62
CA SER A 14 -7.10 21.54 4.73
C SER A 14 -5.98 20.58 4.35
N VAL A 15 -6.06 19.98 3.16
CA VAL A 15 -5.00 19.08 2.66
C VAL A 15 -3.68 19.83 2.52
N LEU A 16 -3.68 21.00 1.90
CA LEU A 16 -2.48 21.80 1.68
C LEU A 16 -1.88 22.30 3.00
N ASN A 17 -2.69 22.76 3.96
CA ASN A 17 -2.21 23.19 5.27
C ASN A 17 -1.54 22.02 6.03
N VAL A 18 -2.17 20.82 6.04
CA VAL A 18 -1.57 19.63 6.66
C VAL A 18 -0.27 19.23 5.96
N TYR A 19 -0.24 19.29 4.64
CA TYR A 19 0.97 18.99 3.86
C TYR A 19 2.10 19.96 4.22
N THR A 20 1.82 21.28 4.25
CA THR A 20 2.79 22.30 4.64
C THR A 20 3.29 22.08 6.07
N PHE A 21 2.38 21.74 7.00
CA PHE A 21 2.73 21.39 8.37
C PHE A 21 3.67 20.18 8.44
N LEU A 22 3.34 19.11 7.71
CA LEU A 22 4.17 17.91 7.69
C LEU A 22 5.57 18.19 7.12
N LEU A 23 5.68 19.00 6.08
CA LEU A 23 6.98 19.41 5.52
C LEU A 23 7.82 20.27 6.48
N SER A 24 7.19 20.98 7.40
CA SER A 24 7.88 21.85 8.38
C SER A 24 8.44 21.10 9.59
N ARG A 25 8.15 19.82 9.78
CA ARG A 25 8.58 19.05 10.96
C ARG A 25 9.85 18.27 10.69
N GLU A 26 10.86 18.37 11.57
CA GLU A 26 12.11 17.59 11.52
C GLU A 26 11.90 16.06 11.46
N ALA A 27 10.94 15.55 12.23
CA ALA A 27 10.60 14.14 12.29
C ALA A 27 9.46 13.76 11.34
N SER A 28 9.25 14.54 10.29
CA SER A 28 8.19 14.25 9.32
C SER A 28 8.58 13.10 8.40
N PRO A 29 7.67 12.18 8.08
CA PRO A 29 7.92 11.20 7.03
C PRO A 29 8.11 11.82 5.65
N LEU A 30 7.84 13.13 5.49
CA LEU A 30 8.00 13.89 4.24
C LEU A 30 9.25 14.79 4.22
N TRP A 31 10.12 14.72 5.23
CA TRP A 31 11.32 15.58 5.30
C TRP A 31 12.22 15.41 4.07
N PHE A 32 12.25 14.25 3.47
CA PHE A 32 13.03 13.92 2.27
C PHE A 32 12.58 14.69 1.02
N VAL A 33 11.35 15.21 1.00
CA VAL A 33 10.84 16.03 -0.12
C VAL A 33 11.47 17.43 -0.11
N ASN A 34 11.85 17.94 1.08
CA ASN A 34 12.51 19.23 1.23
C ASN A 34 13.57 19.20 2.34
N PRO A 35 14.71 18.50 2.13
CA PRO A 35 15.75 18.32 3.15
C PRO A 35 16.47 19.59 3.56
N LYS A 36 16.34 20.70 2.79
CA LYS A 36 16.97 21.99 3.08
C LYS A 36 16.07 22.95 3.86
N GLY A 37 14.84 22.54 4.16
CA GLY A 37 13.95 23.31 5.02
C GLY A 37 14.55 23.37 6.43
N THR A 38 15.03 24.56 6.85
CA THR A 38 15.47 24.77 8.23
C THR A 38 14.30 24.46 9.18
N PRO A 39 14.52 23.61 10.18
CA PRO A 39 13.51 23.33 11.18
C PRO A 39 13.45 24.51 12.14
N ASP A 40 12.81 25.57 11.73
CA ASP A 40 12.39 26.59 12.68
C ASP A 40 11.22 26.01 13.50
N LYS A 41 11.22 26.27 14.80
CA LYS A 41 10.10 25.90 15.67
C LYS A 41 8.85 26.56 15.10
N ALA A 42 8.19 25.87 14.18
CA ALA A 42 7.09 26.39 13.42
C ALA A 42 5.94 26.76 14.37
N VAL A 43 5.69 28.05 14.50
CA VAL A 43 4.52 28.56 15.17
C VAL A 43 3.28 28.09 14.38
N PRO A 44 2.18 27.65 15.01
CA PRO A 44 0.99 27.16 14.32
C PRO A 44 0.49 28.06 13.18
N GLU A 45 0.74 29.34 13.26
CA GLU A 45 0.36 30.35 12.26
C GLU A 45 1.18 30.30 10.97
N GLN A 46 2.35 29.64 10.98
CA GLN A 46 3.28 29.63 9.81
C GLN A 46 2.86 28.63 8.73
N TYR A 47 2.00 27.64 9.03
CA TYR A 47 1.53 26.70 8.00
C TYR A 47 0.20 27.08 7.38
N HIS A 48 -0.42 28.16 7.82
CA HIS A 48 -1.58 28.71 7.13
C HIS A 48 -1.12 29.46 5.88
N LEU A 49 -1.47 28.88 4.74
CA LEU A 49 -1.15 29.49 3.46
C LEU A 49 -1.86 30.85 3.30
N THR A 50 -1.13 31.85 2.85
CA THR A 50 -1.72 33.09 2.36
C THR A 50 -2.67 32.80 1.19
N GLU A 51 -3.64 33.67 0.92
CA GLU A 51 -4.59 33.42 -0.18
C GLU A 51 -3.89 33.24 -1.53
N GLY A 52 -2.88 34.06 -1.85
CA GLY A 52 -2.09 33.91 -3.07
C GLY A 52 -1.32 32.59 -3.14
N GLY A 53 -0.66 32.20 -2.04
CA GLY A 53 0.02 30.90 -1.93
C GLY A 53 -0.93 29.73 -2.05
N TYR A 54 -2.11 29.81 -1.42
CA TYR A 54 -3.14 28.81 -1.54
C TYR A 54 -3.61 28.63 -2.99
N GLN A 55 -3.90 29.73 -3.70
CA GLN A 55 -4.38 29.63 -5.08
C GLN A 55 -3.32 29.00 -6.00
N ALA A 56 -2.04 29.38 -5.84
CA ALA A 56 -0.95 28.79 -6.60
C ALA A 56 -0.83 27.27 -6.35
N GLN A 57 -0.80 26.84 -5.08
CA GLN A 57 -0.68 25.43 -4.74
C GLN A 57 -1.93 24.63 -5.09
N ARG A 58 -3.11 25.23 -4.99
CA ARG A 58 -4.37 24.60 -5.41
C ARG A 58 -4.35 24.29 -6.91
N LEU A 59 -3.85 25.16 -7.75
CA LEU A 59 -3.73 24.90 -9.18
C LEU A 59 -2.80 23.71 -9.46
N ILE A 60 -1.67 23.63 -8.76
CA ILE A 60 -0.74 22.50 -8.87
C ILE A 60 -1.43 21.20 -8.43
N LEU A 61 -2.11 21.21 -7.28
CA LEU A 61 -2.84 20.05 -6.76
C LEU A 61 -3.89 19.53 -7.75
N LEU A 62 -4.69 20.43 -8.32
CA LEU A 62 -5.71 20.07 -9.32
C LEU A 62 -5.10 19.54 -10.61
N ARG A 63 -3.96 20.12 -11.04
CA ARG A 63 -3.23 19.62 -12.21
C ARG A 63 -2.73 18.20 -12.01
N ILE A 64 -2.10 17.94 -10.87
CA ILE A 64 -1.62 16.58 -10.53
C ILE A 64 -2.78 15.61 -10.43
N GLU A 65 -3.88 15.98 -9.76
CA GLU A 65 -5.09 15.15 -9.69
C GLU A 65 -5.65 14.84 -11.08
N SER A 66 -5.66 15.81 -11.99
CA SER A 66 -6.09 15.61 -13.38
C SER A 66 -5.20 14.63 -14.14
N VAL A 67 -3.87 14.70 -13.93
CA VAL A 67 -2.93 13.74 -14.54
C VAL A 67 -3.20 12.33 -14.02
N ILE A 68 -3.33 12.16 -12.71
CA ILE A 68 -3.63 10.86 -12.10
C ILE A 68 -4.94 10.28 -12.66
N LEU A 69 -6.01 11.07 -12.71
CA LEU A 69 -7.30 10.63 -13.22
C LEU A 69 -7.24 10.18 -14.69
N ARG A 70 -6.50 10.91 -15.53
CA ARG A 70 -6.29 10.54 -16.94
C ARG A 70 -5.49 9.24 -17.07
N THR A 71 -4.43 9.08 -16.28
CA THR A 71 -3.61 7.86 -16.27
C THR A 71 -4.42 6.63 -15.86
N LEU A 72 -5.35 6.80 -14.90
CA LEU A 72 -6.27 5.75 -14.47
C LEU A 72 -7.46 5.53 -15.41
N GLY A 73 -7.54 6.27 -16.53
CA GLY A 73 -8.72 6.21 -17.42
C GLY A 73 -10.01 6.58 -16.72
N PHE A 74 -9.95 7.45 -15.70
CA PHE A 74 -11.06 7.81 -14.79
C PHE A 74 -11.66 6.64 -14.01
N ASN A 75 -11.08 5.45 -14.09
CA ASN A 75 -11.47 4.32 -13.27
C ASN A 75 -10.79 4.42 -11.90
N THR A 76 -11.55 4.88 -10.91
CA THR A 76 -11.08 5.09 -9.53
C THR A 76 -11.64 4.07 -8.55
N HIS A 77 -12.46 3.14 -9.05
CA HIS A 77 -13.00 2.07 -8.22
C HIS A 77 -11.96 0.97 -8.04
N VAL A 78 -11.62 0.69 -6.79
CA VAL A 78 -10.70 -0.39 -6.40
C VAL A 78 -11.45 -1.32 -5.46
N ALA A 79 -11.63 -2.55 -5.89
CA ALA A 79 -12.14 -3.59 -5.02
C ALA A 79 -11.00 -4.13 -4.16
N LEU A 80 -11.05 -3.85 -2.86
CA LEU A 80 -10.06 -4.38 -1.91
C LEU A 80 -10.51 -5.76 -1.41
N PRO A 81 -9.60 -6.74 -1.32
CA PRO A 81 -9.94 -8.09 -0.87
C PRO A 81 -10.34 -8.15 0.61
N HIS A 82 -9.98 -7.18 1.44
CA HIS A 82 -10.20 -7.20 2.89
C HIS A 82 -11.68 -7.31 3.29
N THR A 83 -12.56 -6.54 2.66
CA THR A 83 -14.02 -6.61 2.93
C THR A 83 -14.61 -7.92 2.45
N ILE A 84 -14.17 -8.39 1.28
CA ILE A 84 -14.57 -9.68 0.70
C ILE A 84 -14.14 -10.83 1.62
N THR A 85 -12.91 -10.77 2.16
CA THR A 85 -12.39 -11.77 3.11
C THR A 85 -13.28 -11.93 4.33
N LEU A 86 -13.76 -10.83 4.93
CA LEU A 86 -14.68 -10.91 6.07
C LEU A 86 -15.98 -11.63 5.70
N THR A 87 -16.55 -11.30 4.55
CA THR A 87 -17.76 -11.95 4.05
C THR A 87 -17.53 -13.45 3.84
N TYR A 88 -16.40 -13.82 3.23
CA TYR A 88 -16.06 -15.22 2.98
C TYR A 88 -15.80 -16.01 4.27
N LEU A 89 -15.11 -15.41 5.25
CA LEU A 89 -14.92 -16.03 6.58
C LEU A 89 -16.25 -16.30 7.28
N GLN A 90 -17.21 -15.37 7.16
CA GLN A 90 -18.56 -15.55 7.70
C GLN A 90 -19.32 -16.67 6.97
N THR A 91 -19.25 -16.70 5.65
CA THR A 91 -19.89 -17.72 4.82
C THR A 91 -19.33 -19.12 5.13
N LEU A 92 -18.03 -19.24 5.33
CA LEU A 92 -17.35 -20.49 5.68
C LEU A 92 -17.53 -20.89 7.16
N GLY A 93 -18.10 -20.02 8.00
CA GLY A 93 -18.26 -20.27 9.42
C GLY A 93 -16.96 -20.27 10.23
N VAL A 94 -15.88 -19.69 9.70
CA VAL A 94 -14.52 -19.67 10.31
C VAL A 94 -14.08 -18.26 10.71
N SER A 95 -15.00 -17.38 11.05
CA SER A 95 -14.78 -15.95 11.35
C SER A 95 -14.20 -15.71 12.76
N SER A 96 -13.26 -16.55 13.23
CA SER A 96 -12.55 -16.24 14.47
C SER A 96 -11.65 -15.00 14.32
N ALA A 97 -11.44 -14.27 15.41
CA ALA A 97 -10.58 -13.08 15.39
C ALA A 97 -9.12 -13.41 15.00
N ALA A 98 -8.63 -14.59 15.38
CA ALA A 98 -7.29 -15.04 15.04
C ALA A 98 -7.15 -15.25 13.52
N VAL A 99 -8.07 -16.03 12.92
CA VAL A 99 -8.06 -16.29 11.47
C VAL A 99 -8.25 -15.00 10.67
N ALA A 100 -9.18 -14.14 11.07
CA ALA A 100 -9.40 -12.86 10.39
C ALA A 100 -8.16 -11.96 10.43
N LYS A 101 -7.52 -11.85 11.60
CA LYS A 101 -6.28 -11.09 11.76
C LYS A 101 -5.18 -11.64 10.86
N ARG A 102 -4.98 -12.97 10.89
CA ARG A 102 -3.93 -13.62 10.10
C ARG A 102 -4.17 -13.51 8.60
N ALA A 103 -5.41 -13.64 8.14
CA ALA A 103 -5.77 -13.41 6.75
C ALA A 103 -5.44 -11.97 6.29
N PHE A 104 -5.72 -10.99 7.13
CA PHE A 104 -5.37 -9.59 6.84
C PHE A 104 -3.87 -9.34 6.82
N GLU A 105 -3.10 -10.01 7.67
CA GLU A 105 -1.64 -9.94 7.65
C GLU A 105 -1.08 -10.46 6.31
N HIS A 106 -1.61 -11.58 5.80
CA HIS A 106 -1.25 -12.09 4.47
C HIS A 106 -1.63 -11.11 3.35
N LEU A 107 -2.84 -10.54 3.39
CA LEU A 107 -3.26 -9.55 2.40
C LEU A 107 -2.37 -8.31 2.43
N ASN A 108 -2.06 -7.77 3.61
CA ASN A 108 -1.19 -6.61 3.75
C ASN A 108 0.23 -6.90 3.26
N SER A 109 0.78 -8.06 3.57
CA SER A 109 2.08 -8.48 3.05
C SER A 109 2.07 -8.64 1.53
N GLY A 110 0.98 -9.17 0.97
CA GLY A 110 0.79 -9.32 -0.47
C GLY A 110 0.86 -8.01 -1.26
N LEU A 111 0.54 -6.85 -0.62
CA LEU A 111 0.71 -5.53 -1.24
C LEU A 111 2.18 -5.21 -1.57
N LEU A 112 3.11 -5.78 -0.83
CA LEU A 112 4.56 -5.57 -1.00
C LEU A 112 5.19 -6.63 -1.91
N SER A 113 4.39 -7.52 -2.49
CA SER A 113 4.89 -8.60 -3.33
C SER A 113 5.56 -8.06 -4.60
N PRO A 114 6.79 -8.50 -4.91
CA PRO A 114 7.45 -8.15 -6.15
C PRO A 114 6.72 -8.72 -7.39
N GLN A 115 5.86 -9.71 -7.19
CA GLN A 115 5.03 -10.31 -8.24
C GLN A 115 3.75 -9.50 -8.54
N LEU A 116 3.57 -8.36 -7.87
CA LEU A 116 2.43 -7.46 -8.07
C LEU A 116 1.06 -8.16 -7.96
N LEU A 117 0.88 -9.02 -6.94
CA LEU A 117 -0.29 -9.90 -6.78
C LEU A 117 -1.62 -9.14 -6.88
N TYR A 118 -1.69 -7.92 -6.38
CA TYR A 118 -2.90 -7.08 -6.44
C TYR A 118 -3.20 -6.50 -7.83
N VAL A 119 -2.25 -6.57 -8.76
CA VAL A 119 -2.43 -6.11 -10.13
C VAL A 119 -2.75 -7.27 -11.06
N THR A 120 -2.20 -8.44 -10.75
CA THR A 120 -2.28 -9.63 -11.62
C THR A 120 -3.45 -10.56 -11.29
N HIS A 121 -4.01 -10.48 -10.07
CA HIS A 121 -5.09 -11.38 -9.63
C HIS A 121 -6.31 -10.60 -9.14
N GLN A 122 -7.45 -11.26 -9.21
CA GLN A 122 -8.71 -10.72 -8.76
C GLN A 122 -8.80 -10.68 -7.23
N PRO A 123 -9.55 -9.73 -6.64
CA PRO A 123 -9.68 -9.59 -5.19
C PRO A 123 -10.25 -10.83 -4.48
N ASN A 124 -11.17 -11.58 -5.15
CA ASN A 124 -11.70 -12.83 -4.63
C ASN A 124 -10.63 -13.91 -4.48
N ALA A 125 -9.75 -14.06 -5.47
CA ALA A 125 -8.64 -15.03 -5.41
C ALA A 125 -7.66 -14.70 -4.28
N LEU A 126 -7.30 -13.42 -4.12
CA LEU A 126 -6.47 -12.96 -3.00
C LEU A 126 -7.13 -13.23 -1.65
N ALA A 127 -8.44 -12.98 -1.53
CA ALA A 127 -9.19 -13.25 -0.31
C ALA A 127 -9.20 -14.73 0.04
N VAL A 128 -9.49 -15.60 -0.93
CA VAL A 128 -9.53 -17.06 -0.76
C VAL A 128 -8.14 -17.60 -0.35
N ALA A 129 -7.07 -17.17 -1.03
CA ALA A 129 -5.71 -17.58 -0.69
C ALA A 129 -5.30 -17.17 0.72
N SER A 130 -5.64 -15.94 1.12
CA SER A 130 -5.36 -15.45 2.47
C SER A 130 -6.11 -16.22 3.56
N ILE A 131 -7.38 -16.60 3.30
CA ILE A 131 -8.19 -17.43 4.20
C ILE A 131 -7.59 -18.82 4.32
N TYR A 132 -7.20 -19.43 3.19
CA TYR A 132 -6.59 -20.76 3.20
C TYR A 132 -5.33 -20.79 4.05
N LEU A 133 -4.43 -19.82 3.87
CA LEU A 133 -3.20 -19.72 4.65
C LEU A 133 -3.48 -19.50 6.13
N ALA A 134 -4.35 -18.55 6.45
CA ALA A 134 -4.70 -18.23 7.83
C ALA A 134 -5.34 -19.41 8.55
N ALA A 135 -6.29 -20.11 7.91
CA ALA A 135 -6.93 -21.29 8.49
C ALA A 135 -5.93 -22.42 8.73
N ARG A 136 -5.02 -22.66 7.79
CA ARG A 136 -3.96 -23.66 7.92
C ARG A 136 -3.00 -23.35 9.07
N GLU A 137 -2.60 -22.10 9.23
CA GLU A 137 -1.68 -21.67 10.28
C GLU A 137 -2.32 -21.68 11.66
N GLU A 138 -3.59 -21.29 11.75
CA GLU A 138 -4.37 -21.31 13.00
C GLU A 138 -4.96 -22.70 13.32
N GLY A 139 -4.71 -23.71 12.49
CA GLY A 139 -5.22 -25.07 12.69
C GLY A 139 -6.73 -25.20 12.57
N VAL A 140 -7.38 -24.29 11.85
CA VAL A 140 -8.83 -24.30 11.63
C VAL A 140 -9.16 -25.11 10.38
N LYS A 141 -10.03 -26.10 10.53
CA LYS A 141 -10.49 -26.93 9.40
C LYS A 141 -11.50 -26.14 8.56
N LEU A 142 -11.18 -26.00 7.28
CA LEU A 142 -12.11 -25.49 6.27
C LEU A 142 -13.05 -26.60 5.79
N VAL A 143 -14.09 -26.23 5.05
CA VAL A 143 -15.05 -27.15 4.46
C VAL A 143 -14.33 -28.13 3.54
N ASP A 144 -14.73 -29.41 3.59
CA ASP A 144 -14.16 -30.45 2.73
C ASP A 144 -14.61 -30.24 1.26
N GLY A 145 -13.73 -30.50 0.32
CA GLY A 145 -13.96 -30.33 -1.12
C GLY A 145 -13.40 -29.03 -1.70
N ASP A 146 -13.83 -28.73 -2.90
CA ASP A 146 -13.32 -27.58 -3.68
C ASP A 146 -14.06 -26.27 -3.32
N TRP A 147 -14.05 -25.94 -2.03
CA TRP A 147 -14.77 -24.79 -1.46
C TRP A 147 -14.40 -23.43 -2.09
N TRP A 148 -13.21 -23.31 -2.67
CA TRP A 148 -12.75 -22.09 -3.36
C TRP A 148 -13.51 -21.82 -4.66
N GLU A 149 -14.06 -22.85 -5.32
CA GLU A 149 -14.87 -22.70 -6.52
C GLU A 149 -16.18 -21.94 -6.27
N VAL A 150 -16.72 -22.02 -5.04
CA VAL A 150 -17.89 -21.24 -4.62
C VAL A 150 -17.63 -19.74 -4.70
N PHE A 151 -16.36 -19.33 -4.63
CA PHE A 151 -15.92 -17.95 -4.69
C PHE A 151 -15.30 -17.60 -6.07
N ASP A 152 -15.56 -18.40 -7.08
CA ASP A 152 -15.08 -18.19 -8.45
C ASP A 152 -13.55 -18.10 -8.51
N VAL A 153 -12.88 -19.08 -7.89
CA VAL A 153 -11.41 -19.16 -7.85
C VAL A 153 -10.98 -20.56 -8.32
N ASP A 154 -10.06 -20.59 -9.27
CA ASP A 154 -9.50 -21.82 -9.78
C ASP A 154 -8.42 -22.36 -8.82
N ARG A 155 -8.27 -23.69 -8.84
CA ARG A 155 -7.29 -24.39 -8.00
C ARG A 155 -5.86 -23.96 -8.32
N GLU A 156 -5.57 -23.69 -9.57
CA GLU A 156 -4.25 -23.28 -10.03
C GLU A 156 -3.90 -21.89 -9.50
N ASP A 157 -4.83 -20.93 -9.62
CA ASP A 157 -4.70 -19.59 -9.08
C ASP A 157 -4.51 -19.61 -7.55
N LEU A 158 -5.32 -20.41 -6.86
CA LEU A 158 -5.19 -20.59 -5.42
C LEU A 158 -3.80 -21.14 -5.06
N GLY A 159 -3.35 -22.19 -5.75
CA GLY A 159 -2.03 -22.79 -5.51
C GLY A 159 -0.89 -21.79 -5.72
N PHE A 160 -0.94 -21.04 -6.81
CA PHE A 160 0.05 -20.01 -7.11
C PHE A 160 0.07 -18.92 -6.02
N LEU A 161 -1.09 -18.37 -5.66
CA LEU A 161 -1.21 -17.30 -4.67
C LEU A 161 -0.75 -17.74 -3.28
N VAL A 162 -1.07 -18.97 -2.87
CA VAL A 162 -0.62 -19.53 -1.60
C VAL A 162 0.90 -19.59 -1.55
N VAL A 163 1.55 -20.09 -2.58
CA VAL A 163 3.02 -20.15 -2.64
C VAL A 163 3.62 -18.74 -2.69
N ALA A 164 3.05 -17.85 -3.49
CA ALA A 164 3.50 -16.47 -3.61
C ALA A 164 3.42 -15.71 -2.28
N MET A 165 2.30 -15.82 -1.56
CA MET A 165 2.13 -15.18 -0.24
C MET A 165 3.05 -15.79 0.83
N GLN A 166 3.27 -17.11 0.84
CA GLN A 166 4.21 -17.74 1.76
C GLN A 166 5.66 -17.32 1.50
N SER A 167 6.03 -17.09 0.24
CA SER A 167 7.38 -16.64 -0.12
C SER A 167 7.72 -15.24 0.38
N MET A 168 6.71 -14.45 0.75
CA MET A 168 6.89 -13.05 1.23
C MET A 168 7.75 -12.96 2.48
N GLU A 169 7.74 -13.95 3.36
CA GLU A 169 8.58 -13.94 4.56
C GLU A 169 10.07 -14.01 4.20
N GLY A 170 10.42 -14.86 3.25
CA GLY A 170 11.79 -14.97 2.74
C GLY A 170 12.23 -13.69 2.02
N PHE A 171 11.35 -13.14 1.19
CA PHE A 171 11.59 -11.84 0.53
C PHE A 171 11.82 -10.72 1.55
N ALA A 172 10.94 -10.60 2.56
CA ALA A 172 11.06 -9.58 3.58
C ALA A 172 12.39 -9.67 4.35
N ARG A 173 12.82 -10.88 4.71
CA ARG A 173 14.13 -11.08 5.36
C ARG A 173 15.29 -10.65 4.46
N ALA A 174 15.25 -11.01 3.19
CA ALA A 174 16.28 -10.63 2.23
C ALA A 174 16.34 -9.10 2.04
N GLU A 175 15.19 -8.44 1.96
CA GLU A 175 15.14 -6.98 1.86
C GLU A 175 15.61 -6.29 3.15
N ILE A 176 15.22 -6.76 4.32
CA ILE A 176 15.71 -6.22 5.60
C ILE A 176 17.25 -6.28 5.64
N GLU A 177 17.87 -7.38 5.23
CA GLU A 177 19.33 -7.51 5.22
C GLU A 177 19.99 -6.56 4.21
N LYS A 178 19.41 -6.38 3.01
CA LYS A 178 19.89 -5.41 2.01
C LYS A 178 19.85 -3.96 2.50
N TRP A 179 18.81 -3.62 3.27
CA TRP A 179 18.59 -2.26 3.74
C TRP A 179 19.20 -1.97 5.12
N LYS A 180 19.79 -2.98 5.75
CA LYS A 180 20.43 -2.88 7.06
C LYS A 180 21.54 -1.83 7.03
N GLY A 181 21.50 -0.93 8.00
CA GLY A 181 22.48 0.16 8.13
C GLY A 181 22.26 1.35 7.19
N ARG A 182 21.21 1.36 6.40
CA ARG A 182 20.82 2.53 5.58
C ARG A 182 19.90 3.45 6.36
N ILE A 183 20.03 4.75 6.09
CA ILE A 183 19.14 5.76 6.67
C ILE A 183 17.84 5.77 5.84
N LEU A 184 16.71 5.56 6.52
CA LEU A 184 15.40 5.58 5.92
C LEU A 184 14.57 6.74 6.52
N PRO A 185 13.72 7.39 5.74
CA PRO A 185 13.45 7.20 4.31
C PRO A 185 14.58 7.71 3.41
N LEU A 186 14.72 7.13 2.23
CA LEU A 186 15.68 7.59 1.23
C LEU A 186 15.25 8.93 0.64
N ASP A 187 16.19 9.83 0.40
CA ASP A 187 15.97 11.01 -0.42
C ASP A 187 16.08 10.69 -1.93
N ILE A 188 15.77 11.65 -2.79
CA ILE A 188 15.78 11.47 -4.25
C ILE A 188 17.20 11.13 -4.75
N GLU A 189 18.23 11.80 -4.23
CA GLU A 189 19.62 11.59 -4.64
C GLU A 189 20.09 10.17 -4.26
N GLN A 190 19.66 9.67 -3.10
CA GLN A 190 19.95 8.30 -2.65
C GLN A 190 19.21 7.25 -3.49
N VAL A 191 17.98 7.55 -3.91
CA VAL A 191 17.23 6.65 -4.82
C VAL A 191 17.90 6.59 -6.18
N ASP A 192 18.30 7.73 -6.74
CA ASP A 192 18.99 7.78 -8.04
C ASP A 192 20.32 7.02 -7.98
N SER A 193 21.12 7.26 -6.94
CA SER A 193 22.38 6.53 -6.71
C SER A 193 22.17 5.01 -6.56
N GLU A 194 21.09 4.58 -5.93
CA GLU A 194 20.76 3.15 -5.78
C GLU A 194 20.32 2.54 -7.12
N ILE A 195 19.57 3.28 -7.94
CA ILE A 195 19.19 2.85 -9.29
C ILE A 195 20.44 2.65 -10.16
N GLU A 196 21.33 3.65 -10.18
CA GLU A 196 22.59 3.56 -10.92
C GLU A 196 23.44 2.37 -10.46
N ARG A 197 23.56 2.17 -9.14
CA ARG A 197 24.27 1.02 -8.57
C ARG A 197 23.71 -0.31 -9.03
N ARG A 198 22.38 -0.46 -9.07
CA ARG A 198 21.73 -1.68 -9.53
C ARG A 198 21.95 -1.93 -11.03
N GLN A 199 21.83 -0.89 -11.83
CA GLN A 199 22.11 -0.97 -13.27
C GLN A 199 23.56 -1.38 -13.56
N MET A 200 24.53 -0.90 -12.79
CA MET A 200 25.93 -1.32 -12.91
C MET A 200 26.14 -2.79 -12.55
N LEU A 201 25.44 -3.29 -11.53
CA LEU A 201 25.52 -4.69 -11.13
C LEU A 201 24.91 -5.63 -12.20
N GLU A 202 23.77 -5.24 -12.77
CA GLU A 202 23.11 -6.00 -13.84
C GLU A 202 23.91 -5.99 -15.17
N ALA A 203 24.65 -4.91 -15.43
CA ALA A 203 25.50 -4.81 -16.62
C ALA A 203 26.86 -5.55 -16.49
N GLY A 204 27.22 -5.94 -15.27
CA GLY A 204 28.47 -6.66 -14.97
C GLY A 204 28.33 -8.18 -14.85
N GLU A 205 27.11 -8.71 -14.98
CA GLU A 205 26.80 -10.14 -15.12
C GLU A 205 26.59 -10.50 -16.61
#